data_d92351cb9486b5acc26460461b652a8c
#
_entry.id   d92351cb9486b5acc26460461b652a8c
#
_cell.length_a   1.000
_cell.length_b   1.000
_cell.length_c   1.000
_cell.angle_alpha   90.00
_cell.angle_beta   90.00
_cell.angle_gamma   90.00
#
_symmetry.space_group_name_H-M   'P 1'
#
loop_
_entity.id
_entity.type
_entity.pdbx_description
1 polymer ?
#
loop_
_entity_poly.entity_id
_entity_poly.type
_entity_poly.pdbx_seq_one_letter_code
_entity_poly.pdbx_strand_id
1 'polypeptide(L)'
;GYAKVSKNLKEIWNKNLDEFLKLRSSIKLFVHLIDSRHTNLDIDLNLDKYLKSFLKPDQRVLKVFTKCDKLNQSEKAKLKNSFKDAILISNLNKMGLDDLEHEVIKQTLGL
;
A
#
# COMPACT_ATOMS: atom_id res chain seq x y z
N GLY A 1 0.95 -16.53 4.16
CA GLY A 1 0.59 -15.41 3.34
C GLY A 1 -0.46 -15.75 2.28
N TYR A 2 -0.93 -14.77 1.58
CA TYR A 2 -1.97 -14.96 0.55
C TYR A 2 -1.60 -16.03 -0.47
N ALA A 3 -0.35 -16.06 -0.89
CA ALA A 3 0.12 -17.01 -1.89
C ALA A 3 0.13 -18.46 -1.42
N LYS A 4 0.05 -18.71 -0.11
CA LYS A 4 0.10 -20.04 0.49
C LYS A 4 -1.26 -20.69 0.69
N VAL A 5 -2.37 -19.96 0.45
CA VAL A 5 -3.71 -20.53 0.59
C VAL A 5 -4.15 -21.20 -0.71
N SER A 6 -5.13 -22.11 -0.61
CA SER A 6 -5.67 -22.81 -1.78
C SER A 6 -6.41 -21.83 -2.71
N LYS A 7 -6.51 -22.20 -3.98
CA LYS A 7 -7.25 -21.41 -4.97
C LYS A 7 -8.69 -21.14 -4.53
N ASN A 8 -9.37 -22.15 -4.02
CA ASN A 8 -10.74 -22.05 -3.55
C ASN A 8 -10.89 -21.03 -2.40
N LEU A 9 -9.98 -21.11 -1.44
CA LEU A 9 -9.96 -20.20 -0.30
C LEU A 9 -9.64 -18.77 -0.75
N LYS A 10 -8.75 -18.61 -1.72
CA LYS A 10 -8.46 -17.30 -2.31
C LYS A 10 -9.69 -16.69 -2.97
N GLU A 11 -10.46 -17.48 -3.68
CA GLU A 11 -11.69 -17.02 -4.33
C GLU A 11 -12.72 -16.53 -3.30
N ILE A 12 -12.89 -17.27 -2.22
CA ILE A 12 -13.78 -16.87 -1.11
C ILE A 12 -13.28 -15.59 -0.46
N TRP A 13 -11.99 -15.49 -0.18
CA TRP A 13 -11.40 -14.29 0.40
C TRP A 13 -11.58 -13.08 -0.51
N ASN A 14 -11.32 -13.24 -1.81
CA ASN A 14 -11.45 -12.15 -2.76
C ASN A 14 -12.87 -11.62 -2.83
N LYS A 15 -13.86 -12.52 -2.85
CA LYS A 15 -15.27 -12.13 -2.85
C LYS A 15 -15.65 -11.36 -1.59
N ASN A 16 -15.30 -11.91 -0.42
CA ASN A 16 -15.64 -11.30 0.87
C ASN A 16 -14.93 -9.96 1.06
N LEU A 17 -13.66 -9.88 0.67
CA LEU A 17 -12.89 -8.65 0.74
C LEU A 17 -13.45 -7.59 -0.21
N ASP A 18 -13.82 -7.99 -1.43
CA ASP A 18 -14.40 -7.10 -2.42
C ASP A 18 -15.69 -6.46 -1.88
N GLU A 19 -16.61 -7.26 -1.36
CA GLU A 19 -17.84 -6.79 -0.76
C GLU A 19 -17.56 -5.85 0.42
N PHE A 20 -16.65 -6.24 1.32
CA PHE A 20 -16.26 -5.43 2.46
C PHE A 20 -15.75 -4.06 2.03
N LEU A 21 -14.80 -4.01 1.09
CA LEU A 21 -14.18 -2.76 0.66
C LEU A 21 -15.15 -1.85 -0.08
N LYS A 22 -15.98 -2.43 -0.94
CA LYS A 22 -16.94 -1.64 -1.74
C LYS A 22 -18.08 -1.07 -0.92
N LEU A 23 -18.51 -1.77 0.12
CA LEU A 23 -19.64 -1.35 0.94
C LEU A 23 -19.26 -0.43 2.10
N ARG A 24 -17.99 -0.35 2.46
CA ARG A 24 -17.55 0.48 3.59
C ARG A 24 -17.33 1.93 3.18
N SER A 25 -18.20 2.81 3.67
CA SER A 25 -18.06 4.25 3.49
C SER A 25 -17.17 4.91 4.55
N SER A 26 -16.92 4.21 5.67
CA SER A 26 -16.10 4.74 6.76
C SER A 26 -14.59 4.65 6.50
N ILE A 27 -14.15 3.88 5.51
CA ILE A 27 -12.73 3.80 5.15
C ILE A 27 -12.34 5.10 4.44
N LYS A 28 -11.30 5.76 4.93
CA LYS A 28 -10.78 7.00 4.33
C LYS A 28 -9.45 6.80 3.62
N LEU A 29 -8.68 5.79 4.04
CA LEU A 29 -7.34 5.57 3.51
C LEU A 29 -7.08 4.07 3.36
N PHE A 30 -6.56 3.70 2.18
CA PHE A 30 -5.98 2.38 1.93
C PHE A 30 -4.48 2.53 1.92
N VAL A 31 -3.78 1.76 2.74
CA VAL A 31 -2.32 1.75 2.75
C VAL A 31 -1.86 0.51 2.00
N HIS A 32 -1.25 0.73 0.85
CA HIS A 32 -0.76 -0.36 -0.01
C HIS A 32 0.72 -0.59 0.26
N LEU A 33 1.03 -1.69 0.95
CA LEU A 33 2.40 -2.06 1.30
C LEU A 33 3.04 -2.84 0.16
N ILE A 34 4.20 -2.36 -0.30
CA ILE A 34 4.96 -2.99 -1.39
C ILE A 34 6.39 -3.22 -0.92
N ASP A 35 6.91 -4.43 -1.13
CA ASP A 35 8.33 -4.71 -0.87
C ASP A 35 9.18 -3.88 -1.83
N SER A 36 10.03 -3.02 -1.28
CA SER A 36 10.84 -2.09 -2.07
C SER A 36 11.84 -2.77 -3.01
N ARG A 37 12.13 -4.03 -2.79
CA ARG A 37 13.05 -4.81 -3.64
C ARG A 37 12.37 -5.33 -4.90
N HIS A 38 11.04 -5.37 -4.93
CA HIS A 38 10.23 -5.95 -6.01
C HIS A 38 9.05 -5.04 -6.33
N THR A 39 9.30 -3.94 -7.05
CA THR A 39 8.30 -2.89 -7.26
C THR A 39 7.38 -3.11 -8.46
N ASN A 40 7.64 -4.15 -9.27
CA ASN A 40 6.87 -4.42 -10.51
C ASN A 40 6.14 -5.76 -10.48
N LEU A 41 5.84 -6.30 -9.30
CA LEU A 41 5.09 -7.55 -9.22
C LEU A 41 3.65 -7.33 -9.71
N ASP A 42 3.17 -8.28 -10.50
CA ASP A 42 1.82 -8.22 -11.06
C ASP A 42 0.75 -8.11 -9.96
N ILE A 43 0.95 -8.81 -8.83
CA ILE A 43 0.00 -8.76 -7.73
C ILE A 43 -0.16 -7.34 -7.19
N ASP A 44 0.94 -6.60 -7.07
CA ASP A 44 0.90 -5.21 -6.58
C ASP A 44 0.29 -4.26 -7.61
N LEU A 45 0.63 -4.43 -8.88
CA LEU A 45 0.06 -3.62 -9.96
C LEU A 45 -1.44 -3.87 -10.10
N ASN A 46 -1.86 -5.11 -10.00
CA ASN A 46 -3.27 -5.48 -10.08
C ASN A 46 -4.05 -4.96 -8.88
N LEU A 47 -3.46 -5.00 -7.68
CA LEU A 47 -4.08 -4.45 -6.48
C LEU A 47 -4.26 -2.94 -6.60
N ASP A 48 -3.28 -2.23 -7.12
CA ASP A 48 -3.36 -0.79 -7.34
C ASP A 48 -4.53 -0.44 -8.28
N LYS A 49 -4.64 -1.15 -9.40
CA LYS A 49 -5.74 -0.97 -10.34
C LYS A 49 -7.09 -1.29 -9.70
N TYR A 50 -7.15 -2.36 -8.94
CA TYR A 50 -8.35 -2.81 -8.26
C TYR A 50 -8.86 -1.75 -7.28
N LEU A 51 -7.98 -1.24 -6.41
CA LEU A 51 -8.34 -0.21 -5.44
C LEU A 51 -8.85 1.06 -6.16
N LYS A 52 -8.15 1.49 -7.20
CA LYS A 52 -8.54 2.68 -7.96
C LYS A 52 -9.87 2.54 -8.69
N SER A 53 -10.27 1.31 -9.02
CA SER A 53 -11.50 1.05 -9.76
C SER A 53 -12.76 1.38 -8.97
N PHE A 54 -12.72 1.37 -7.65
CA PHE A 54 -13.90 1.66 -6.81
C PHE A 54 -13.66 2.76 -5.77
N LEU A 55 -12.53 3.45 -5.86
CA LEU A 55 -12.16 4.49 -4.90
C LEU A 55 -13.21 5.62 -4.90
N LYS A 56 -13.72 5.94 -3.73
CA LYS A 56 -14.69 7.03 -3.55
C LYS A 56 -13.98 8.37 -3.46
N PRO A 57 -14.68 9.50 -3.74
CA PRO A 57 -14.03 10.83 -3.76
C PRO A 57 -13.31 11.22 -2.47
N ASP A 58 -13.80 10.74 -1.32
CA ASP A 58 -13.20 11.05 -0.02
C ASP A 58 -12.19 10.00 0.45
N GLN A 59 -11.90 9.02 -0.40
CA GLN A 59 -10.94 7.96 -0.10
C GLN A 59 -9.63 8.19 -0.83
N ARG A 60 -8.53 7.70 -0.25
CA ARG A 60 -7.18 7.83 -0.81
C ARG A 60 -6.46 6.49 -0.72
N VAL A 61 -5.49 6.30 -1.60
CA VAL A 61 -4.54 5.19 -1.53
C VAL A 61 -3.15 5.76 -1.26
N LEU A 62 -2.53 5.30 -0.19
CA LEU A 62 -1.15 5.66 0.14
C LEU A 62 -0.25 4.45 -0.15
N LYS A 63 0.70 4.63 -1.05
CA LYS A 63 1.66 3.60 -1.39
C LYS A 63 2.84 3.68 -0.43
N VAL A 64 3.19 2.56 0.20
CA VAL A 64 4.27 2.49 1.18
C VAL A 64 5.23 1.37 0.77
N PHE A 65 6.48 1.75 0.54
CA PHE A 65 7.53 0.78 0.22
C PHE A 65 8.23 0.34 1.51
N THR A 66 8.22 -0.97 1.75
CA THR A 66 8.80 -1.57 2.96
C THR A 66 10.21 -2.08 2.71
N LYS A 67 10.91 -2.43 3.77
CA LYS A 67 12.26 -3.04 3.72
C LYS A 67 13.29 -2.16 3.01
N CYS A 68 13.15 -0.84 3.12
CA CYS A 68 14.04 0.09 2.43
C CYS A 68 15.45 0.11 3.01
N ASP A 69 15.70 -0.53 4.16
CA ASP A 69 17.04 -0.80 4.67
C ASP A 69 17.87 -1.68 3.73
N LYS A 70 17.20 -2.43 2.83
CA LYS A 70 17.86 -3.28 1.83
C LYS A 70 18.30 -2.54 0.59
N LEU A 71 17.91 -1.27 0.45
CA LEU A 71 18.25 -0.43 -0.70
C LEU A 71 19.43 0.47 -0.38
N ASN A 72 20.28 0.75 -1.38
CA ASN A 72 21.28 1.79 -1.26
C ASN A 72 20.67 3.18 -1.52
N GLN A 73 21.45 4.24 -1.34
CA GLN A 73 20.93 5.61 -1.49
C GLN A 73 20.45 5.91 -2.92
N SER A 74 21.15 5.39 -3.92
CA SER A 74 20.76 5.57 -5.32
C SER A 74 19.42 4.91 -5.62
N GLU A 75 19.22 3.69 -5.11
CA GLU A 75 17.97 2.95 -5.28
C GLU A 75 16.80 3.66 -4.58
N LYS A 76 17.02 4.16 -3.37
CA LYS A 76 16.02 4.94 -2.63
C LYS A 76 15.63 6.20 -3.39
N ALA A 77 16.60 6.91 -3.93
CA ALA A 77 16.37 8.13 -4.69
C ALA A 77 15.56 7.86 -5.96
N LYS A 78 15.88 6.80 -6.69
CA LYS A 78 15.14 6.39 -7.88
C LYS A 78 13.69 6.05 -7.54
N LEU A 79 13.50 5.31 -6.46
CA LEU A 79 12.17 4.90 -6.02
C LEU A 79 11.33 6.11 -5.65
N LYS A 80 11.90 7.05 -4.89
CA LYS A 80 11.21 8.27 -4.49
C LYS A 80 10.89 9.17 -5.68
N ASN A 81 11.78 9.25 -6.65
CA ASN A 81 11.55 10.02 -7.88
C ASN A 81 10.42 9.43 -8.73
N SER A 82 10.32 8.10 -8.77
CA SER A 82 9.27 7.40 -9.52
C SER A 82 7.91 7.47 -8.84
N PHE A 83 7.88 7.55 -7.49
CA PHE A 83 6.65 7.55 -6.69
C PHE A 83 6.74 8.65 -5.64
N LYS A 84 6.54 9.89 -6.07
CA LYS A 84 6.78 11.07 -5.22
C LYS A 84 5.90 11.15 -3.98
N ASP A 85 4.68 10.61 -4.06
CA ASP A 85 3.74 10.63 -2.94
C ASP A 85 3.85 9.40 -2.03
N ALA A 86 4.72 8.44 -2.39
CA ALA A 86 4.90 7.23 -1.58
C ALA A 86 5.81 7.49 -0.39
N ILE A 87 5.63 6.68 0.64
CA ILE A 87 6.47 6.70 1.84
C ILE A 87 7.40 5.48 1.81
N LEU A 88 8.67 5.70 2.09
CA LEU A 88 9.68 4.63 2.19
C LEU A 88 9.95 4.34 3.65
N ILE A 89 9.80 3.10 4.08
CA ILE A 89 9.96 2.71 5.48
C ILE A 89 10.88 1.51 5.65
N SER A 90 11.42 1.38 6.87
CA SER A 90 12.09 0.19 7.34
C SER A 90 11.76 -0.04 8.81
N ASN A 91 11.24 -1.22 9.14
CA ASN A 91 11.04 -1.62 10.53
C ASN A 91 12.37 -1.90 11.24
N LEU A 92 13.41 -2.27 10.48
CA LEU A 92 14.71 -2.60 11.05
C LEU A 92 15.40 -1.38 11.66
N ASN A 93 15.48 -0.26 10.92
CA ASN A 93 16.15 0.95 11.37
C ASN A 93 15.21 2.12 11.66
N LYS A 94 13.90 1.86 11.65
CA LYS A 94 12.85 2.84 11.94
C LYS A 94 12.74 4.00 10.95
N MET A 95 13.41 3.91 9.79
CA MET A 95 13.34 4.93 8.74
C MET A 95 11.90 5.12 8.27
N GLY A 96 11.48 6.38 8.13
CA GLY A 96 10.21 6.75 7.53
C GLY A 96 8.95 6.48 8.37
N LEU A 97 9.06 5.85 9.55
CA LEU A 97 7.89 5.51 10.36
C LEU A 97 7.16 6.75 10.87
N ASP A 98 7.88 7.80 11.26
CA ASP A 98 7.26 9.06 11.69
C ASP A 98 6.55 9.74 10.52
N ASP A 99 7.14 9.72 9.33
CA ASP A 99 6.52 10.27 8.12
C ASP A 99 5.25 9.51 7.77
N LEU A 100 5.26 8.19 7.91
CA LEU A 100 4.10 7.36 7.65
C LEU A 100 2.97 7.70 8.63
N GLU A 101 3.26 7.79 9.92
CA GLU A 101 2.28 8.15 10.94
C GLU A 101 1.66 9.51 10.64
N HIS A 102 2.50 10.49 10.34
CA HIS A 102 2.08 11.84 10.01
C HIS A 102 1.15 11.86 8.79
N GLU A 103 1.51 11.15 7.73
CA GLU A 103 0.74 11.08 6.51
C GLU A 103 -0.60 10.37 6.72
N VAL A 104 -0.63 9.29 7.50
CA VAL A 104 -1.87 8.58 7.83
C VAL A 104 -2.82 9.51 8.57
N ILE A 105 -2.34 10.24 9.56
CA ILE A 105 -3.15 11.20 10.32
C ILE A 105 -3.70 12.29 9.39
N LYS A 106 -2.84 12.85 8.56
CA LYS A 106 -3.21 13.90 7.60
C LYS A 106 -4.30 13.42 6.63
N GLN A 107 -4.12 12.22 6.05
CA GLN A 107 -5.05 11.69 5.06
C GLN A 107 -6.39 11.27 5.66
N THR A 108 -6.40 10.83 6.91
CA THR A 108 -7.63 10.35 7.56
C THR A 108 -8.39 11.44 8.29
N LEU A 109 -7.70 12.38 8.93
CA LEU A 109 -8.31 13.42 9.75
C LEU A 109 -8.32 14.80 9.07
N GLY A 110 -7.65 14.94 7.94
CA GLY A 110 -7.59 16.20 7.22
C GLY A 110 -6.75 17.27 7.91
N LEU A 111 -5.81 16.85 8.75
CA LEU A 111 -4.96 17.77 9.53
C LEU A 111 -3.69 18.20 8.80
#